data_157db963f234be525582047d9db2db4b
#
_entry.id   157db963f234be525582047d9db2db4b
#
_cell.length_a   1.000
_cell.length_b   1.000
_cell.length_c   1.000
_cell.angle_alpha   90.00
_cell.angle_beta   90.00
_cell.angle_gamma   90.00
#
_symmetry.space_group_name_H-M   'P 1'
#
loop_
_entity.id
_entity.type
_entity.pdbx_description
1 polymer ?
#
loop_
_entity_poly.entity_id
_entity_poly.type
_entity_poly.pdbx_seq_one_letter_code
_entity_poly.pdbx_strand_id
1 'polypeptide(L)'
;MSQTLRKGKESLISNIEKAFRDNDFPKLPIDQNPIQGDLSIICFPGAQVLKKSPEEVANIVSKLVSDIKLVKKVSVVKAFCNIDLDWDSLVTDVFNEIAKEDYGRGFSKNESILVEHTSANATGPFHMGRARNPIIGDSISRLLKYNGYEVTTEYYVNDTGRQAATVAFGIKRFKGGPSEKQDHKLVECYRQASDALK
;
A
#
# COMPACT_ATOMS: atom_id res chain seq x y z
N MET A 1 -12.64 0.40 4.66
CA MET A 1 -13.07 0.93 3.36
C MET A 1 -11.89 0.82 2.41
N SER A 2 -12.00 0.12 1.26
CA SER A 2 -10.87 -0.08 0.35
C SER A 2 -10.38 1.26 -0.21
N GLN A 3 -9.08 1.36 -0.51
CA GLN A 3 -8.49 2.58 -1.12
C GLN A 3 -9.22 3.00 -2.40
N THR A 4 -9.74 2.05 -3.15
CA THR A 4 -10.44 2.30 -4.42
C THR A 4 -11.84 2.88 -4.21
N LEU A 5 -12.58 2.41 -3.20
CA LEU A 5 -13.86 3.02 -2.79
C LEU A 5 -13.65 4.45 -2.30
N ARG A 6 -12.59 4.69 -1.56
CA ARG A 6 -12.22 6.03 -1.11
C ARG A 6 -11.86 6.94 -2.31
N LYS A 7 -11.06 6.46 -3.25
CA LYS A 7 -10.73 7.18 -4.49
C LYS A 7 -11.97 7.47 -5.34
N GLY A 8 -12.94 6.55 -5.41
CA GLY A 8 -14.21 6.75 -6.11
C GLY A 8 -15.02 7.90 -5.51
N LYS A 9 -15.18 7.93 -4.20
CA LYS A 9 -15.85 9.04 -3.50
C LYS A 9 -15.09 10.36 -3.64
N GLU A 10 -13.75 10.35 -3.50
CA GLU A 10 -12.90 11.53 -3.68
C GLU A 10 -12.99 12.09 -5.12
N SER A 11 -13.02 11.21 -6.13
CA SER A 11 -13.21 11.59 -7.54
C SER A 11 -14.59 12.23 -7.76
N LEU A 12 -15.65 11.65 -7.18
CA LEU A 12 -17.00 12.23 -7.27
C LEU A 12 -17.04 13.61 -6.61
N ILE A 13 -16.49 13.77 -5.41
CA ILE A 13 -16.43 15.06 -4.72
C ILE A 13 -15.70 16.10 -5.57
N SER A 14 -14.57 15.72 -6.18
CA SER A 14 -13.81 16.59 -7.08
C SER A 14 -14.63 17.01 -8.31
N ASN A 15 -15.41 16.09 -8.87
CA ASN A 15 -16.31 16.39 -10.00
C ASN A 15 -17.46 17.31 -9.60
N ILE A 16 -18.03 17.14 -8.41
CA ILE A 16 -19.05 18.04 -7.85
C ILE A 16 -18.46 19.44 -7.66
N GLU A 17 -17.30 19.55 -7.03
CA GLU A 17 -16.61 20.84 -6.85
C GLU A 17 -16.24 21.50 -8.18
N LYS A 18 -15.90 20.70 -9.20
CA LYS A 18 -15.67 21.19 -10.56
C LYS A 18 -16.95 21.72 -11.18
N ALA A 19 -18.05 20.98 -11.08
CA ALA A 19 -19.35 21.44 -11.58
C ALA A 19 -19.80 22.75 -10.94
N PHE A 20 -19.50 22.95 -9.66
CA PHE A 20 -19.76 24.24 -9.00
C PHE A 20 -18.91 25.37 -9.59
N ARG A 21 -17.60 25.16 -9.77
CA ARG A 21 -16.71 26.15 -10.37
C ARG A 21 -17.11 26.51 -11.81
N ASP A 22 -17.42 25.50 -12.62
CA ASP A 22 -17.78 25.69 -14.04
C ASP A 22 -19.13 26.46 -14.21
N ASN A 23 -19.94 26.54 -13.16
CA ASN A 23 -21.22 27.26 -13.15
C ASN A 23 -21.21 28.50 -12.22
N ASP A 24 -20.05 29.01 -11.83
CA ASP A 24 -19.90 30.14 -10.90
C ASP A 24 -20.71 29.96 -9.59
N PHE A 25 -20.83 28.72 -9.17
CA PHE A 25 -21.60 28.36 -7.97
C PHE A 25 -20.70 28.31 -6.74
N PRO A 26 -21.18 28.79 -5.58
CA PRO A 26 -20.35 28.81 -4.36
C PRO A 26 -20.00 27.38 -3.90
N LYS A 27 -18.80 27.21 -3.34
CA LYS A 27 -18.41 25.95 -2.73
C LYS A 27 -19.30 25.65 -1.52
N LEU A 28 -19.91 24.47 -1.51
CA LEU A 28 -20.77 24.00 -0.44
C LEU A 28 -20.13 22.85 0.33
N PRO A 29 -20.41 22.73 1.65
CA PRO A 29 -19.97 21.57 2.43
C PRO A 29 -20.62 20.28 1.94
N ILE A 30 -19.82 19.22 1.88
CA ILE A 30 -20.26 17.87 1.50
C ILE A 30 -20.06 16.94 2.70
N ASP A 31 -21.16 16.40 3.23
CA ASP A 31 -21.14 15.36 4.25
C ASP A 31 -20.93 14.00 3.58
N GLN A 32 -19.93 13.28 4.03
CA GLN A 32 -19.54 11.96 3.49
C GLN A 32 -20.18 10.78 4.24
N ASN A 33 -20.86 11.06 5.35
CA ASN A 33 -21.57 10.06 6.16
C ASN A 33 -22.94 10.58 6.60
N PRO A 34 -23.80 10.99 5.65
CA PRO A 34 -25.10 11.54 5.98
C PRO A 34 -26.06 10.47 6.53
N ILE A 35 -27.15 10.93 7.15
CA ILE A 35 -28.24 10.04 7.59
C ILE A 35 -29.00 9.45 6.39
N GLN A 36 -29.06 10.20 5.28
CA GLN A 36 -29.75 9.79 4.05
C GLN A 36 -28.82 9.91 2.84
N GLY A 37 -28.80 8.89 1.99
CA GLY A 37 -27.91 8.79 0.82
C GLY A 37 -26.48 8.42 1.19
N ASP A 38 -25.62 8.37 0.20
CA ASP A 38 -24.19 8.06 0.34
C ASP A 38 -23.33 9.32 0.55
N LEU A 39 -23.80 10.46 0.04
CA LEU A 39 -23.25 11.81 0.23
C LEU A 39 -24.41 12.81 0.38
N SER A 40 -24.16 13.90 1.11
CA SER A 40 -25.13 15.00 1.22
C SER A 40 -24.47 16.34 1.07
N ILE A 41 -24.98 17.20 0.21
CA ILE A 41 -24.53 18.57 0.02
C ILE A 41 -25.38 19.49 0.88
N ILE A 42 -24.73 20.26 1.77
CA ILE A 42 -25.39 21.16 2.70
C ILE A 42 -25.58 22.52 2.03
N CYS A 43 -26.82 22.85 1.68
CA CYS A 43 -27.15 24.03 0.85
C CYS A 43 -27.39 25.32 1.64
N PHE A 44 -27.45 25.29 2.96
CA PHE A 44 -27.65 26.49 3.80
C PHE A 44 -26.64 27.63 3.54
N PRO A 45 -25.33 27.39 3.43
CA PRO A 45 -24.39 28.47 3.19
C PRO A 45 -24.60 29.14 1.82
N GLY A 46 -25.03 28.37 0.81
CA GLY A 46 -25.31 28.89 -0.53
C GLY A 46 -26.53 29.84 -0.57
N ALA A 47 -27.46 29.65 0.33
CA ALA A 47 -28.68 30.49 0.41
C ALA A 47 -28.34 31.97 0.68
N GLN A 48 -27.37 32.22 1.55
CA GLN A 48 -26.93 33.59 1.86
C GLN A 48 -26.20 34.24 0.68
N VAL A 49 -25.32 33.45 0.01
CA VAL A 49 -24.51 33.95 -1.11
C VAL A 49 -25.37 34.25 -2.33
N LEU A 50 -26.32 33.35 -2.64
CA LEU A 50 -27.17 33.44 -3.83
C LEU A 50 -28.46 34.25 -3.60
N LYS A 51 -28.70 34.68 -2.37
CA LYS A 51 -29.95 35.38 -1.98
C LYS A 51 -31.22 34.61 -2.38
N LYS A 52 -31.18 33.27 -2.18
CA LYS A 52 -32.31 32.35 -2.48
C LYS A 52 -32.66 31.53 -1.25
N SER A 53 -33.80 30.91 -1.24
CA SER A 53 -34.15 29.98 -0.16
C SER A 53 -33.19 28.75 -0.18
N PRO A 54 -32.92 28.15 0.97
CA PRO A 54 -32.08 26.95 1.02
C PRO A 54 -32.59 25.77 0.16
N GLU A 55 -33.92 25.68 0.02
CA GLU A 55 -34.53 24.66 -0.81
C GLU A 55 -34.38 24.94 -2.32
N GLU A 56 -34.46 26.22 -2.73
CA GLU A 56 -34.17 26.62 -4.11
C GLU A 56 -32.72 26.32 -4.47
N VAL A 57 -31.76 26.60 -3.53
CA VAL A 57 -30.34 26.27 -3.72
C VAL A 57 -30.18 24.77 -3.87
N ALA A 58 -30.81 23.96 -3.02
CA ALA A 58 -30.74 22.50 -3.11
C ALA A 58 -31.32 21.97 -4.45
N ASN A 59 -32.38 22.58 -4.97
CA ASN A 59 -32.92 22.23 -6.30
C ASN A 59 -32.00 22.62 -7.45
N ILE A 60 -31.25 23.73 -7.34
CA ILE A 60 -30.22 24.08 -8.32
C ILE A 60 -29.08 23.08 -8.27
N VAL A 61 -28.58 22.79 -7.08
CA VAL A 61 -27.51 21.81 -6.87
C VAL A 61 -27.88 20.44 -7.40
N SER A 62 -29.12 19.99 -7.16
CA SER A 62 -29.59 18.68 -7.66
C SER A 62 -29.51 18.56 -9.17
N LYS A 63 -29.80 19.63 -9.91
CA LYS A 63 -29.70 19.67 -11.38
C LYS A 63 -28.23 19.68 -11.84
N LEU A 64 -27.34 20.37 -11.10
CA LEU A 64 -25.90 20.43 -11.45
C LEU A 64 -25.20 19.10 -11.24
N VAL A 65 -25.67 18.29 -10.29
CA VAL A 65 -24.98 17.04 -9.92
C VAL A 65 -25.62 15.78 -10.51
N SER A 66 -26.84 15.85 -11.03
CA SER A 66 -27.59 14.67 -11.51
C SER A 66 -26.90 13.92 -12.65
N ASP A 67 -26.16 14.61 -13.51
CA ASP A 67 -25.49 14.03 -14.69
C ASP A 67 -24.04 13.66 -14.43
N ILE A 68 -23.54 13.82 -13.19
CA ILE A 68 -22.17 13.47 -12.85
C ILE A 68 -22.02 11.93 -12.78
N LYS A 69 -20.96 11.42 -13.40
CA LYS A 69 -20.62 9.98 -13.33
C LYS A 69 -20.62 9.49 -11.88
N LEU A 70 -21.17 8.31 -11.62
CA LEU A 70 -21.37 7.68 -10.33
C LEU A 70 -22.51 8.23 -9.48
N VAL A 71 -23.29 9.19 -9.96
CA VAL A 71 -24.54 9.60 -9.33
C VAL A 71 -25.68 8.76 -9.92
N LYS A 72 -26.36 7.97 -9.08
CA LYS A 72 -27.52 7.15 -9.48
C LYS A 72 -28.80 7.92 -9.29
N LYS A 73 -28.92 8.62 -8.18
CA LYS A 73 -30.13 9.36 -7.82
C LYS A 73 -29.76 10.55 -6.96
N VAL A 74 -30.52 11.62 -7.14
CA VAL A 74 -30.45 12.80 -6.30
C VAL A 74 -31.81 13.06 -5.69
N SER A 75 -31.84 13.36 -4.39
CA SER A 75 -33.05 13.71 -3.68
C SER A 75 -32.84 14.97 -2.84
N VAL A 76 -33.79 15.89 -2.88
CA VAL A 76 -33.76 17.12 -2.10
C VAL A 76 -34.68 16.97 -0.91
N VAL A 77 -34.15 17.21 0.28
CA VAL A 77 -34.89 17.23 1.54
C VAL A 77 -34.54 18.52 2.28
N LYS A 78 -35.46 19.49 2.25
CA LYS A 78 -35.22 20.83 2.78
C LYS A 78 -34.02 21.50 2.12
N ALA A 79 -32.96 21.73 2.91
CA ALA A 79 -31.72 22.36 2.48
C ALA A 79 -30.60 21.34 2.22
N PHE A 80 -30.89 20.07 2.06
CA PHE A 80 -29.94 19.00 1.82
C PHE A 80 -30.18 18.39 0.45
N CYS A 81 -29.13 18.28 -0.34
CA CYS A 81 -29.13 17.56 -1.59
C CYS A 81 -28.42 16.22 -1.36
N ASN A 82 -29.21 15.15 -1.19
CA ASN A 82 -28.72 13.82 -0.91
C ASN A 82 -28.46 13.08 -2.22
N ILE A 83 -27.34 12.39 -2.30
CA ILE A 83 -26.86 11.68 -3.48
C ILE A 83 -26.73 10.19 -3.15
N ASP A 84 -27.39 9.36 -3.92
CA ASP A 84 -27.19 7.92 -3.92
C ASP A 84 -26.20 7.57 -5.03
N LEU A 85 -25.17 6.78 -4.71
CA LEU A 85 -24.14 6.36 -5.65
C LEU A 85 -24.64 5.25 -6.58
N ASP A 86 -24.15 5.26 -7.80
CA ASP A 86 -24.25 4.09 -8.69
C ASP A 86 -23.22 3.03 -8.27
N TRP A 87 -23.64 2.22 -7.30
CA TRP A 87 -22.82 1.14 -6.77
C TRP A 87 -22.44 0.09 -7.82
N ASP A 88 -23.30 -0.16 -8.80
CA ASP A 88 -23.03 -1.16 -9.85
C ASP A 88 -21.88 -0.70 -10.73
N SER A 89 -21.89 0.56 -11.15
CA SER A 89 -20.79 1.17 -11.89
C SER A 89 -19.52 1.27 -11.05
N LEU A 90 -19.63 1.67 -9.78
CA LEU A 90 -18.49 1.79 -8.88
C LEU A 90 -17.83 0.43 -8.61
N VAL A 91 -18.62 -0.62 -8.36
CA VAL A 91 -18.13 -1.98 -8.14
C VAL A 91 -17.44 -2.50 -9.41
N THR A 92 -17.99 -2.26 -10.57
CA THR A 92 -17.37 -2.64 -11.85
C THR A 92 -16.02 -1.95 -12.03
N ASP A 93 -15.94 -0.64 -11.79
CA ASP A 93 -14.66 0.10 -11.84
C ASP A 93 -13.65 -0.45 -10.83
N VAL A 94 -14.09 -0.82 -9.61
CA VAL A 94 -13.24 -1.45 -8.58
C VAL A 94 -12.69 -2.79 -9.04
N PHE A 95 -13.53 -3.66 -9.61
CA PHE A 95 -13.08 -4.97 -10.12
C PHE A 95 -12.09 -4.82 -11.28
N ASN A 96 -12.34 -3.89 -12.19
CA ASN A 96 -11.41 -3.58 -13.27
C ASN A 96 -10.06 -3.09 -12.76
N GLU A 97 -10.05 -2.30 -11.68
CA GLU A 97 -8.79 -1.87 -11.04
C GLU A 97 -8.07 -3.03 -10.33
N ILE A 98 -8.80 -3.88 -9.60
CA ILE A 98 -8.24 -5.07 -8.92
C ILE A 98 -7.61 -6.05 -9.91
N ALA A 99 -8.18 -6.16 -11.11
CA ALA A 99 -7.68 -7.04 -12.16
C ALA A 99 -6.34 -6.57 -12.78
N LYS A 100 -5.90 -5.35 -12.51
CA LYS A 100 -4.60 -4.86 -12.98
C LYS A 100 -3.46 -5.46 -12.14
N GLU A 101 -2.36 -5.81 -12.77
CA GLU A 101 -1.18 -6.38 -12.09
C GLU A 101 -0.55 -5.43 -11.07
N ASP A 102 -0.74 -4.13 -11.26
CA ASP A 102 -0.20 -3.07 -10.39
C ASP A 102 -1.23 -2.52 -9.39
N TYR A 103 -2.36 -3.21 -9.18
CA TYR A 103 -3.40 -2.79 -8.23
C TYR A 103 -2.84 -2.51 -6.84
N GLY A 104 -3.07 -1.31 -6.34
CA GLY A 104 -2.59 -0.87 -5.02
C GLY A 104 -1.14 -0.41 -4.99
N ARG A 105 -0.43 -0.45 -6.13
CA ARG A 105 0.95 0.05 -6.23
C ARG A 105 1.02 1.56 -5.95
N GLY A 106 2.00 1.96 -5.15
CA GLY A 106 2.29 3.37 -4.88
C GLY A 106 2.92 4.08 -6.08
N PHE A 107 2.71 5.39 -6.17
CA PHE A 107 3.44 6.22 -7.14
C PHE A 107 4.92 6.24 -6.81
N SER A 108 5.78 6.43 -7.85
CA SER A 108 7.22 6.60 -7.63
C SER A 108 7.49 7.73 -6.64
N LYS A 109 8.31 7.44 -5.64
CA LYS A 109 8.73 8.41 -4.63
C LYS A 109 10.05 9.10 -5.00
N ASN A 110 10.73 8.62 -6.08
CA ASN A 110 12.06 9.05 -6.49
C ASN A 110 13.09 9.01 -5.34
N GLU A 111 12.94 8.03 -4.46
CA GLU A 111 13.82 7.77 -3.34
C GLU A 111 14.37 6.35 -3.45
N SER A 112 15.69 6.21 -3.27
CA SER A 112 16.37 4.91 -3.26
C SER A 112 16.57 4.41 -1.84
N ILE A 113 16.29 3.14 -1.61
CA ILE A 113 16.45 2.46 -0.31
C ILE A 113 17.32 1.24 -0.49
N LEU A 114 18.35 1.11 0.35
CA LEU A 114 19.15 -0.08 0.48
C LEU A 114 18.64 -0.95 1.62
N VAL A 115 18.38 -2.23 1.34
CA VAL A 115 17.96 -3.21 2.34
C VAL A 115 18.99 -4.33 2.38
N GLU A 116 19.77 -4.39 3.45
CA GLU A 116 20.64 -5.53 3.74
C GLU A 116 19.86 -6.58 4.51
N HIS A 117 19.83 -7.81 4.01
CA HIS A 117 19.22 -8.92 4.72
C HIS A 117 19.92 -10.25 4.41
N THR A 118 19.54 -11.28 5.17
CA THR A 118 20.15 -12.61 5.11
C THR A 118 21.54 -12.65 5.74
N SER A 119 22.55 -12.06 5.16
CA SER A 119 23.91 -11.80 5.70
C SER A 119 24.40 -12.85 6.71
N ALA A 120 24.24 -14.14 6.37
CA ALA A 120 24.54 -15.25 7.26
C ALA A 120 25.99 -15.71 7.12
N ASN A 121 26.65 -15.98 8.25
CA ASN A 121 27.99 -16.56 8.25
C ASN A 121 28.00 -17.96 7.65
N ALA A 122 29.01 -18.30 6.86
CA ALA A 122 29.20 -19.60 6.22
C ALA A 122 29.67 -20.69 7.21
N THR A 123 29.11 -20.73 8.42
CA THR A 123 29.49 -21.66 9.48
C THR A 123 28.51 -22.84 9.63
N GLY A 124 27.52 -22.93 8.75
CA GLY A 124 26.56 -24.01 8.77
C GLY A 124 25.24 -23.70 8.07
N PRO A 125 24.30 -24.67 8.03
CA PRO A 125 23.02 -24.55 7.36
C PRO A 125 22.12 -23.51 8.01
N PHE A 126 21.11 -23.10 7.26
CA PHE A 126 20.03 -22.30 7.79
C PHE A 126 19.22 -23.10 8.82
N HIS A 127 19.03 -22.52 9.97
CA HIS A 127 18.08 -22.97 10.98
C HIS A 127 17.01 -21.90 11.21
N MET A 128 15.96 -22.19 11.96
CA MET A 128 14.82 -21.28 12.16
C MET A 128 15.22 -19.87 12.58
N GLY A 129 16.24 -19.73 13.42
CA GLY A 129 16.74 -18.43 13.84
C GLY A 129 17.39 -17.63 12.70
N ARG A 130 18.03 -18.31 11.73
CA ARG A 130 18.64 -17.65 10.56
C ARG A 130 17.63 -17.43 9.42
N ALA A 131 16.63 -18.30 9.27
CA ALA A 131 15.62 -18.21 8.23
C ALA A 131 14.68 -17.00 8.40
N ARG A 132 14.51 -16.51 9.62
CA ARG A 132 13.67 -15.35 9.91
C ARG A 132 14.12 -14.08 9.18
N ASN A 133 15.42 -13.79 9.18
CA ASN A 133 15.96 -12.57 8.58
C ASN A 133 15.71 -12.48 7.07
N PRO A 134 16.01 -13.50 6.23
CA PRO A 134 15.67 -13.49 4.81
C PRO A 134 14.19 -13.24 4.54
N ILE A 135 13.31 -13.90 5.27
CA ILE A 135 11.85 -13.78 5.08
C ILE A 135 11.38 -12.34 5.37
N ILE A 136 11.85 -11.77 6.48
CA ILE A 136 11.50 -10.38 6.85
C ILE A 136 12.10 -9.40 5.85
N GLY A 137 13.37 -9.56 5.50
CA GLY A 137 14.07 -8.65 4.59
C GLY A 137 13.49 -8.65 3.19
N ASP A 138 13.19 -9.82 2.62
CA ASP A 138 12.52 -9.93 1.32
C ASP A 138 11.12 -9.32 1.37
N SER A 139 10.35 -9.59 2.43
CA SER A 139 9.01 -9.02 2.59
C SER A 139 9.03 -7.49 2.67
N ILE A 140 9.95 -6.92 3.44
CA ILE A 140 10.15 -5.46 3.55
C ILE A 140 10.56 -4.90 2.19
N SER A 141 11.50 -5.53 1.50
CA SER A 141 11.97 -5.08 0.19
C SER A 141 10.84 -5.05 -0.85
N ARG A 142 9.98 -6.08 -0.88
CA ARG A 142 8.81 -6.12 -1.76
C ARG A 142 7.79 -5.05 -1.40
N LEU A 143 7.50 -4.85 -0.11
CA LEU A 143 6.56 -3.83 0.35
C LEU A 143 7.05 -2.43 -0.03
N LEU A 144 8.34 -2.14 0.13
CA LEU A 144 8.92 -0.86 -0.26
C LEU A 144 8.85 -0.64 -1.77
N LYS A 145 9.24 -1.65 -2.58
CA LYS A 145 9.10 -1.60 -4.05
C LYS A 145 7.66 -1.34 -4.47
N TYR A 146 6.71 -2.02 -3.83
CA TYR A 146 5.29 -1.87 -4.12
C TYR A 146 4.76 -0.48 -3.74
N ASN A 147 5.34 0.14 -2.72
CA ASN A 147 5.03 1.52 -2.31
C ASN A 147 5.73 2.61 -3.14
N GLY A 148 6.47 2.24 -4.19
CA GLY A 148 7.04 3.18 -5.15
C GLY A 148 8.46 3.63 -4.85
N TYR A 149 9.16 2.98 -3.93
CA TYR A 149 10.60 3.19 -3.70
C TYR A 149 11.45 2.39 -4.69
N GLU A 150 12.61 2.92 -5.04
CA GLU A 150 13.67 2.18 -5.71
C GLU A 150 14.46 1.40 -4.68
N VAL A 151 14.34 0.05 -4.67
CA VAL A 151 14.95 -0.78 -3.62
C VAL A 151 16.03 -1.65 -4.18
N THR A 152 17.23 -1.48 -3.65
CA THR A 152 18.37 -2.38 -3.83
C THR A 152 18.46 -3.31 -2.64
N THR A 153 18.65 -4.61 -2.88
CA THR A 153 18.86 -5.59 -1.82
C THR A 153 20.31 -6.07 -1.84
N GLU A 154 20.92 -6.14 -0.68
CA GLU A 154 22.30 -6.57 -0.51
C GLU A 154 22.43 -7.73 0.46
N TYR A 155 23.44 -8.55 0.23
CA TYR A 155 23.90 -9.61 1.11
C TYR A 155 25.35 -9.33 1.51
N TYR A 156 25.60 -9.16 2.81
CA TYR A 156 26.95 -9.02 3.31
C TYR A 156 27.63 -10.40 3.39
N VAL A 157 28.64 -10.60 2.55
CA VAL A 157 29.42 -11.83 2.53
C VAL A 157 30.54 -11.71 3.57
N ASN A 158 30.45 -12.47 4.66
CA ASN A 158 31.48 -12.50 5.69
C ASN A 158 32.53 -13.60 5.37
N ASP A 159 33.49 -13.26 4.56
CA ASP A 159 34.58 -14.14 4.11
C ASP A 159 35.91 -13.93 4.86
N THR A 160 35.94 -13.08 5.88
CA THR A 160 37.09 -12.71 6.66
C THR A 160 36.91 -12.97 8.17
N GLY A 161 37.96 -12.78 8.94
CA GLY A 161 37.92 -12.88 10.39
C GLY A 161 38.01 -14.30 10.93
N ARG A 162 37.91 -14.40 12.26
CA ARG A 162 38.20 -15.66 13.01
C ARG A 162 37.28 -16.82 12.56
N GLN A 163 36.02 -16.56 12.30
CA GLN A 163 35.09 -17.63 11.91
C GLN A 163 35.42 -18.19 10.53
N ALA A 164 35.68 -17.34 9.53
CA ALA A 164 36.08 -17.75 8.19
C ALA A 164 37.42 -18.52 8.23
N ALA A 165 38.38 -18.03 8.97
CA ALA A 165 39.69 -18.71 9.18
C ALA A 165 39.52 -20.09 9.83
N THR A 166 38.65 -20.21 10.84
CA THR A 166 38.37 -21.50 11.51
C THR A 166 37.70 -22.49 10.54
N VAL A 167 36.74 -22.03 9.71
CA VAL A 167 36.13 -22.87 8.66
C VAL A 167 37.19 -23.32 7.66
N ALA A 168 38.02 -22.43 7.16
CA ALA A 168 39.09 -22.75 6.20
C ALA A 168 40.10 -23.75 6.77
N PHE A 169 40.51 -23.57 8.02
CA PHE A 169 41.36 -24.53 8.74
C PHE A 169 40.65 -25.89 8.87
N GLY A 170 39.37 -25.90 9.26
CA GLY A 170 38.59 -27.10 9.41
C GLY A 170 38.45 -27.91 8.12
N ILE A 171 38.18 -27.25 7.00
CA ILE A 171 38.11 -27.91 5.68
C ILE A 171 39.45 -28.55 5.29
N LYS A 172 40.54 -27.87 5.56
CA LYS A 172 41.87 -28.40 5.23
C LYS A 172 42.30 -29.56 6.13
N ARG A 173 41.87 -29.59 7.37
CA ARG A 173 42.36 -30.54 8.40
C ARG A 173 41.42 -31.73 8.60
N PHE A 174 40.14 -31.57 8.44
CA PHE A 174 39.11 -32.55 8.78
C PHE A 174 38.26 -32.94 7.57
N LYS A 175 37.79 -34.17 7.53
CA LYS A 175 37.00 -34.67 6.41
C LYS A 175 35.50 -34.32 6.49
N GLY A 176 35.09 -33.68 7.58
CA GLY A 176 33.68 -33.44 7.86
C GLY A 176 32.89 -34.65 8.34
N GLY A 177 31.62 -34.48 8.57
CA GLY A 177 30.71 -35.51 9.03
C GLY A 177 30.14 -36.38 7.92
N PRO A 178 29.39 -37.43 8.26
CA PRO A 178 28.79 -38.40 7.33
C PRO A 178 27.62 -37.86 6.50
N SER A 179 27.21 -36.62 6.70
CA SER A 179 26.09 -36.01 5.98
C SER A 179 26.35 -35.94 4.47
N GLU A 180 25.33 -36.19 3.66
CA GLU A 180 25.39 -36.00 2.21
C GLU A 180 25.39 -34.51 1.82
N LYS A 181 24.76 -33.64 2.63
CA LYS A 181 24.70 -32.20 2.39
C LYS A 181 26.02 -31.52 2.77
N GLN A 182 26.55 -30.73 1.85
CA GLN A 182 27.85 -30.06 2.02
C GLN A 182 27.85 -29.05 3.16
N ASP A 183 26.78 -28.30 3.36
CA ASP A 183 26.63 -27.35 4.44
C ASP A 183 26.65 -28.00 5.82
N HIS A 184 26.11 -29.21 5.96
CA HIS A 184 26.19 -30.01 7.18
C HIS A 184 27.60 -30.57 7.41
N LYS A 185 28.31 -30.99 6.36
CA LYS A 185 29.73 -31.37 6.47
C LYS A 185 30.60 -30.22 6.96
N LEU A 186 30.32 -29.02 6.47
CA LEU A 186 31.01 -27.81 6.86
C LEU A 186 30.87 -27.50 8.33
N VAL A 187 29.66 -27.69 8.91
CA VAL A 187 29.44 -27.51 10.37
C VAL A 187 30.37 -28.43 11.17
N GLU A 188 30.48 -29.67 10.74
CA GLU A 188 31.32 -30.63 11.48
C GLU A 188 32.77 -30.26 11.38
N CYS A 189 33.26 -29.86 10.20
CA CYS A 189 34.63 -29.33 10.05
C CYS A 189 34.89 -28.10 10.96
N TYR A 190 33.93 -27.18 11.02
CA TYR A 190 34.01 -26.00 11.87
C TYR A 190 34.05 -26.36 13.36
N ARG A 191 33.20 -27.29 13.80
CA ARG A 191 33.14 -27.77 15.18
C ARG A 191 34.47 -28.39 15.60
N GLN A 192 35.02 -29.34 14.81
CA GLN A 192 36.28 -30.02 15.07
C GLN A 192 37.44 -29.02 15.08
N ALA A 193 37.46 -28.05 14.16
CA ALA A 193 38.47 -26.99 14.14
C ALA A 193 38.38 -26.08 15.38
N SER A 194 37.16 -25.72 15.78
CA SER A 194 36.94 -24.88 16.96
C SER A 194 37.38 -25.56 18.25
N ASP A 195 37.20 -26.87 18.35
CA ASP A 195 37.63 -27.65 19.52
C ASP A 195 39.15 -27.83 19.53
N ALA A 196 39.79 -27.97 18.36
CA ALA A 196 41.23 -28.10 18.23
C ALA A 196 42.01 -26.78 18.48
N LEU A 197 41.30 -25.62 18.43
CA LEU A 197 41.88 -24.29 18.65
C LEU A 197 41.64 -23.74 20.07
N LYS A 198 40.97 -24.49 20.94
CA LYS A 198 40.85 -24.20 22.38
C LYS A 198 42.09 -24.63 23.15
#